data_1446828424732a7a4e736605994c9af0
#
_entry.id   1446828424732a7a4e736605994c9af0
#
_cell.length_a   1.000
_cell.length_b   1.000
_cell.length_c   1.000
_cell.angle_alpha   90.00
_cell.angle_beta   90.00
_cell.angle_gamma   90.00
#
_symmetry.space_group_name_H-M   'P 1'
#
loop_
_entity.id
_entity.type
_entity.pdbx_description
1 polymer ?
#
loop_
_entity_poly.entity_id
_entity_poly.type
_entity_poly.pdbx_seq_one_letter_code
_entity_poly.pdbx_strand_id
1 'polypeptide(L)'
;RTTPMTDNIVLSGLAKQMVLTGLLDDKTAQQAQQQAARNKLSLVSYVVQNKLAKGRAVAELASDQFGVALLDLSALDKESLPKELVSEKLARQHRVLPLCKRGTKLYVAISDPANHQAITDIQFSSGLSIESILVEDDKLGDAIDKLYDSGTTGLEGLGEVDLGGVDVETV
;
A
#
# COMPACT_ATOMS: atom_id res chain seq x y z
N ARG A 1 -34.66 -30.33 -0.55
CA ARG A 1 -34.04 -29.34 0.38
C ARG A 1 -32.58 -29.17 -0.02
N THR A 2 -32.30 -28.14 -0.76
CA THR A 2 -30.94 -27.72 -1.04
C THR A 2 -30.38 -27.12 0.24
N THR A 3 -29.52 -27.84 0.92
CA THR A 3 -28.64 -27.27 1.94
C THR A 3 -27.76 -26.29 1.22
N PRO A 4 -27.66 -25.02 1.63
CA PRO A 4 -26.65 -24.16 1.05
C PRO A 4 -25.29 -24.79 1.39
N MET A 5 -24.55 -25.17 0.38
CA MET A 5 -23.13 -25.43 0.54
C MET A 5 -22.55 -24.12 1.04
N THR A 6 -22.35 -24.03 2.34
CA THR A 6 -21.41 -23.08 2.88
C THR A 6 -20.07 -23.52 2.32
N ASP A 7 -19.66 -22.87 1.23
CA ASP A 7 -18.28 -22.91 0.81
C ASP A 7 -17.45 -22.54 2.04
N ASN A 8 -16.85 -23.54 2.62
CA ASN A 8 -16.04 -23.39 3.81
C ASN A 8 -14.74 -22.75 3.34
N ILE A 9 -14.80 -21.41 3.12
CA ILE A 9 -13.66 -20.64 2.68
C ILE A 9 -12.63 -20.70 3.79
N VAL A 10 -11.49 -21.28 3.48
CA VAL A 10 -10.37 -21.34 4.41
C VAL A 10 -9.82 -19.91 4.57
N LEU A 11 -9.93 -19.38 5.80
CA LEU A 11 -9.38 -18.06 6.11
C LEU A 11 -7.85 -18.10 6.06
N SER A 12 -7.27 -17.05 5.46
CA SER A 12 -5.82 -16.83 5.53
C SER A 12 -5.37 -16.63 6.98
N GLY A 13 -4.07 -16.78 7.25
CA GLY A 13 -3.55 -16.64 8.61
C GLY A 13 -3.92 -15.31 9.24
N LEU A 14 -3.83 -14.20 8.50
CA LEU A 14 -4.17 -12.87 9.00
C LEU A 14 -5.68 -12.72 9.21
N ALA A 15 -6.51 -13.19 8.29
CA ALA A 15 -7.97 -13.16 8.42
C ALA A 15 -8.43 -13.95 9.64
N LYS A 16 -7.85 -15.12 9.86
CA LYS A 16 -8.12 -15.93 11.02
C LYS A 16 -7.76 -15.23 12.33
N GLN A 17 -6.62 -14.55 12.37
CA GLN A 17 -6.21 -13.77 13.55
C GLN A 17 -7.14 -12.58 13.80
N MET A 18 -7.63 -11.92 12.76
CA MET A 18 -8.62 -10.85 12.91
C MET A 18 -9.91 -11.35 13.57
N VAL A 19 -10.34 -12.57 13.24
CA VAL A 19 -11.51 -13.21 13.89
C VAL A 19 -11.20 -13.57 15.33
N LEU A 20 -10.06 -14.18 15.60
CA LEU A 20 -9.67 -14.61 16.94
C LEU A 20 -9.47 -13.44 17.91
N THR A 21 -9.03 -12.30 17.43
CA THR A 21 -8.84 -11.08 18.25
C THR A 21 -10.10 -10.21 18.33
N GLY A 22 -11.18 -10.59 17.65
CA GLY A 22 -12.46 -9.87 17.68
C GLY A 22 -12.51 -8.62 16.81
N LEU A 23 -11.54 -8.41 15.90
CA LEU A 23 -11.57 -7.29 14.95
C LEU A 23 -12.66 -7.47 13.90
N LEU A 24 -12.88 -8.70 13.45
CA LEU A 24 -13.91 -9.09 12.50
C LEU A 24 -14.65 -10.33 13.01
N ASP A 25 -15.91 -10.47 12.63
CA ASP A 25 -16.62 -11.73 12.75
C ASP A 25 -16.25 -12.67 11.58
N ASP A 26 -16.49 -13.97 11.76
CA ASP A 26 -16.11 -14.99 10.80
C ASP A 26 -16.69 -14.74 9.40
N LYS A 27 -17.98 -14.39 9.33
CA LYS A 27 -18.69 -14.09 8.09
C LYS A 27 -18.09 -12.88 7.37
N THR A 28 -17.82 -11.81 8.10
CA THR A 28 -17.20 -10.58 7.55
C THR A 28 -15.78 -10.86 7.06
N ALA A 29 -15.00 -11.65 7.79
CA ALA A 29 -13.65 -12.03 7.39
C ALA A 29 -13.65 -12.85 6.09
N GLN A 30 -14.56 -13.80 5.94
CA GLN A 30 -14.71 -14.58 4.71
C GLN A 30 -15.10 -13.70 3.52
N GLN A 31 -16.07 -12.81 3.70
CA GLN A 31 -16.49 -11.87 2.67
C GLN A 31 -15.36 -10.91 2.29
N ALA A 32 -14.65 -10.38 3.25
CA ALA A 32 -13.51 -9.49 3.03
C ALA A 32 -12.42 -10.19 2.22
N GLN A 33 -12.08 -11.41 2.55
CA GLN A 33 -11.07 -12.20 1.83
C GLN A 33 -11.48 -12.44 0.37
N GLN A 34 -12.73 -12.79 0.12
CA GLN A 34 -13.24 -12.99 -1.24
C GLN A 34 -13.26 -11.69 -2.04
N GLN A 35 -13.78 -10.62 -1.46
CA GLN A 35 -13.90 -9.34 -2.17
C GLN A 35 -12.53 -8.70 -2.42
N ALA A 36 -11.60 -8.83 -1.49
CA ALA A 36 -10.24 -8.38 -1.71
C ALA A 36 -9.60 -9.08 -2.91
N ALA A 37 -9.73 -10.41 -3.00
CA ALA A 37 -9.23 -11.17 -4.12
C ALA A 37 -9.88 -10.75 -5.46
N ARG A 38 -11.20 -10.54 -5.48
CA ARG A 38 -11.92 -10.08 -6.68
C ARG A 38 -11.48 -8.69 -7.13
N ASN A 39 -11.23 -7.80 -6.19
CA ASN A 39 -10.83 -6.43 -6.45
C ASN A 39 -9.30 -6.28 -6.64
N LYS A 40 -8.55 -7.37 -6.59
CA LYS A 40 -7.08 -7.37 -6.66
C LYS A 40 -6.43 -6.50 -5.59
N LEU A 41 -7.04 -6.44 -4.42
CA LEU A 41 -6.53 -5.74 -3.25
C LEU A 41 -5.98 -6.74 -2.24
N SER A 42 -5.06 -6.28 -1.39
CA SER A 42 -4.69 -7.05 -0.21
C SER A 42 -5.85 -7.07 0.78
N LEU A 43 -5.90 -8.10 1.62
CA LEU A 43 -6.91 -8.19 2.68
C LEU A 43 -6.87 -6.97 3.61
N VAL A 44 -5.68 -6.53 3.99
CA VAL A 44 -5.48 -5.36 4.85
C VAL A 44 -6.05 -4.11 4.19
N SER A 45 -5.72 -3.85 2.93
CA SER A 45 -6.23 -2.69 2.20
C SER A 45 -7.75 -2.70 2.09
N TYR A 46 -8.33 -3.85 1.78
CA TYR A 46 -9.79 -3.99 1.69
C TYR A 46 -10.48 -3.69 3.03
N VAL A 47 -9.99 -4.29 4.11
CA VAL A 47 -10.55 -4.14 5.46
C VAL A 47 -10.48 -2.68 5.92
N VAL A 48 -9.36 -2.02 5.72
CA VAL A 48 -9.16 -0.62 6.14
C VAL A 48 -9.96 0.35 5.27
N GLN A 49 -9.96 0.17 3.95
CA GLN A 49 -10.69 1.04 3.02
C GLN A 49 -12.21 0.97 3.22
N ASN A 50 -12.73 -0.21 3.54
CA ASN A 50 -14.15 -0.41 3.82
C ASN A 50 -14.53 -0.16 5.28
N LYS A 51 -13.59 0.32 6.08
CA LYS A 51 -13.79 0.66 7.50
C LYS A 51 -14.33 -0.50 8.34
N LEU A 52 -13.94 -1.72 7.98
CA LEU A 52 -14.29 -2.93 8.73
C LEU A 52 -13.48 -3.03 10.02
N ALA A 53 -12.25 -2.53 10.01
CA ALA A 53 -11.39 -2.39 11.18
C ALA A 53 -10.51 -1.14 11.03
N LYS A 54 -10.01 -0.65 12.15
CA LYS A 54 -9.09 0.50 12.16
C LYS A 54 -7.73 0.11 11.63
N GLY A 55 -7.13 0.96 10.78
CA GLY A 55 -5.82 0.72 10.19
C GLY A 55 -4.73 0.42 11.22
N ARG A 56 -4.74 1.13 12.34
CA ARG A 56 -3.78 0.89 13.43
C ARG A 56 -3.95 -0.48 14.07
N ALA A 57 -5.17 -0.90 14.36
CA ALA A 57 -5.44 -2.19 14.97
C ALA A 57 -5.00 -3.36 14.06
N VAL A 58 -5.27 -3.23 12.76
CA VAL A 58 -4.82 -4.20 11.76
C VAL A 58 -3.30 -4.24 11.66
N ALA A 59 -2.64 -3.08 11.65
CA ALA A 59 -1.19 -2.99 11.59
C ALA A 59 -0.51 -3.59 12.82
N GLU A 60 -1.01 -3.31 14.01
CA GLU A 60 -0.50 -3.91 15.26
C GLU A 60 -0.65 -5.44 15.27
N LEU A 61 -1.80 -5.94 14.85
CA LEU A 61 -2.03 -7.38 14.74
C LEU A 61 -1.08 -8.04 13.74
N ALA A 62 -0.92 -7.46 12.57
CA ALA A 62 -0.02 -7.97 11.54
C ALA A 62 1.45 -7.93 11.98
N SER A 63 1.86 -6.87 12.67
CA SER A 63 3.20 -6.75 13.26
C SER A 63 3.48 -7.88 14.25
N ASP A 64 2.55 -8.15 15.15
CA ASP A 64 2.68 -9.22 16.15
C ASP A 64 2.73 -10.60 15.49
N GLN A 65 1.87 -10.84 14.50
CA GLN A 65 1.77 -12.15 13.86
C GLN A 65 2.98 -12.48 12.98
N PHE A 66 3.47 -11.52 12.22
CA PHE A 66 4.56 -11.72 11.26
C PHE A 66 5.94 -11.33 11.79
N GLY A 67 6.01 -10.73 12.96
CA GLY A 67 7.28 -10.28 13.56
C GLY A 67 7.94 -9.15 12.76
N VAL A 68 7.16 -8.33 12.06
CA VAL A 68 7.65 -7.19 11.27
C VAL A 68 7.52 -5.91 12.08
N ALA A 69 8.56 -5.08 12.08
CA ALA A 69 8.54 -3.82 12.81
C ALA A 69 7.45 -2.87 12.29
N LEU A 70 6.75 -2.22 13.19
CA LEU A 70 5.72 -1.22 12.90
C LEU A 70 6.30 0.18 12.99
N LEU A 71 6.09 0.99 11.96
CA LEU A 71 6.55 2.38 11.88
C LEU A 71 5.37 3.33 11.77
N ASP A 72 5.46 4.47 12.43
CA ASP A 72 4.54 5.58 12.26
C ASP A 72 5.02 6.49 11.13
N LEU A 73 4.30 6.51 10.00
CA LEU A 73 4.64 7.33 8.84
C LEU A 73 4.55 8.83 9.10
N SER A 74 3.80 9.26 10.10
CA SER A 74 3.71 10.69 10.46
C SER A 74 5.02 11.25 10.99
N ALA A 75 5.91 10.39 11.49
CA ALA A 75 7.23 10.77 11.99
C ALA A 75 8.29 10.90 10.89
N LEU A 76 7.98 10.52 9.63
CA LEU A 76 8.93 10.55 8.52
C LEU A 76 8.92 11.87 7.77
N ASP A 77 10.12 12.30 7.36
CA ASP A 77 10.29 13.35 6.37
C ASP A 77 10.05 12.78 4.97
N LYS A 78 8.91 13.15 4.38
CA LYS A 78 8.48 12.64 3.07
C LYS A 78 9.29 13.22 1.91
N GLU A 79 9.98 14.33 2.10
CA GLU A 79 10.80 14.96 1.07
C GLU A 79 12.11 14.21 0.81
N SER A 80 12.60 13.47 1.80
CA SER A 80 13.85 12.71 1.72
C SER A 80 13.68 11.29 1.19
N LEU A 81 12.47 10.86 0.83
CA LEU A 81 12.20 9.50 0.35
C LEU A 81 12.77 9.27 -1.06
N PRO A 82 13.41 8.11 -1.30
CA PRO A 82 14.06 7.81 -2.59
C PRO A 82 13.05 7.31 -3.62
N LYS A 83 12.13 8.17 -4.07
CA LYS A 83 11.04 7.81 -4.99
C LYS A 83 11.52 7.26 -6.34
N GLU A 84 12.73 7.58 -6.77
CA GLU A 84 13.33 7.10 -8.02
C GLU A 84 13.69 5.61 -7.99
N LEU A 85 13.81 5.00 -6.81
CA LEU A 85 14.16 3.59 -6.65
C LEU A 85 12.97 2.64 -6.87
N VAL A 86 11.75 3.15 -6.73
CA VAL A 86 10.51 2.41 -6.97
C VAL A 86 9.64 3.24 -7.92
N SER A 87 9.25 2.66 -9.05
CA SER A 87 8.38 3.35 -10.00
C SER A 87 7.00 3.62 -9.39
N GLU A 88 6.37 4.72 -9.78
CA GLU A 88 5.02 5.08 -9.34
C GLU A 88 4.03 3.93 -9.59
N LYS A 89 4.13 3.28 -10.76
CA LYS A 89 3.28 2.14 -11.11
C LYS A 89 3.38 1.00 -10.12
N LEU A 90 4.61 0.58 -9.78
CA LEU A 90 4.83 -0.50 -8.81
C LEU A 90 4.42 -0.09 -7.39
N ALA A 91 4.72 1.13 -6.99
CA ALA A 91 4.36 1.67 -5.69
C ALA A 91 2.83 1.68 -5.49
N ARG A 92 2.08 2.12 -6.49
CA ARG A 92 0.61 2.15 -6.44
C ARG A 92 0.00 0.77 -6.56
N GLN A 93 0.53 -0.07 -7.45
CA GLN A 93 0.03 -1.43 -7.67
C GLN A 93 0.17 -2.31 -6.44
N HIS A 94 1.31 -2.25 -5.77
CA HIS A 94 1.64 -3.08 -4.62
C HIS A 94 1.47 -2.38 -3.28
N ARG A 95 1.12 -1.10 -3.26
CA ARG A 95 1.04 -0.26 -2.06
C ARG A 95 2.33 -0.35 -1.25
N VAL A 96 3.41 0.09 -1.86
CA VAL A 96 4.76 0.12 -1.29
C VAL A 96 5.32 1.52 -1.35
N LEU A 97 5.92 1.98 -0.26
CA LEU A 97 6.58 3.28 -0.17
C LEU A 97 8.07 3.07 0.09
N PRO A 98 8.98 3.57 -0.77
CA PRO A 98 10.41 3.50 -0.48
C PRO A 98 10.74 4.43 0.68
N LEU A 99 11.47 3.93 1.68
CA LEU A 99 11.83 4.68 2.89
C LEU A 99 13.26 5.19 2.84
N CYS A 100 14.22 4.31 2.67
CA CYS A 100 15.63 4.66 2.55
C CYS A 100 16.44 3.50 1.96
N LYS A 101 17.56 3.86 1.35
CA LYS A 101 18.55 2.90 0.85
C LYS A 101 19.78 2.94 1.72
N ARG A 102 20.28 1.78 2.13
CA ARG A 102 21.55 1.62 2.85
C ARG A 102 22.37 0.51 2.19
N GLY A 103 23.45 0.89 1.51
CA GLY A 103 24.25 -0.05 0.73
C GLY A 103 23.43 -0.70 -0.39
N THR A 104 23.32 -2.03 -0.37
CA THR A 104 22.51 -2.81 -1.33
C THR A 104 21.10 -3.13 -0.83
N LYS A 105 20.68 -2.55 0.30
CA LYS A 105 19.41 -2.82 0.96
C LYS A 105 18.47 -1.61 0.85
N LEU A 106 17.26 -1.85 0.39
CA LEU A 106 16.19 -0.87 0.33
C LEU A 106 15.15 -1.19 1.40
N TYR A 107 14.86 -0.23 2.27
CA TYR A 107 13.78 -0.30 3.25
C TYR A 107 12.50 0.26 2.63
N VAL A 108 11.43 -0.51 2.69
CA VAL A 108 10.13 -0.15 2.13
C VAL A 108 9.02 -0.27 3.17
N ALA A 109 8.05 0.63 3.12
CA ALA A 109 6.85 0.54 3.94
C ALA A 109 5.78 -0.27 3.19
N ILE A 110 5.18 -1.20 3.88
CA ILE A 110 4.08 -2.04 3.40
C ILE A 110 2.96 -2.07 4.42
N SER A 111 1.75 -2.40 4.03
CA SER A 111 0.63 -2.56 4.94
C SER A 111 0.20 -4.03 5.12
N ASP A 112 0.56 -4.89 4.18
CA ASP A 112 0.26 -6.32 4.25
C ASP A 112 1.54 -7.15 4.12
N PRO A 113 2.03 -7.74 5.23
CA PRO A 113 3.26 -8.53 5.22
C PRO A 113 3.11 -9.89 4.51
N ALA A 114 1.89 -10.31 4.20
CA ALA A 114 1.63 -11.53 3.44
C ALA A 114 1.81 -11.33 1.92
N ASN A 115 1.95 -10.11 1.44
CA ASN A 115 2.11 -9.79 0.03
C ASN A 115 3.57 -9.95 -0.42
N HIS A 116 4.01 -11.20 -0.57
CA HIS A 116 5.38 -11.52 -0.99
C HIS A 116 5.65 -11.15 -2.46
N GLN A 117 4.61 -11.12 -3.30
CA GLN A 117 4.75 -10.75 -4.70
C GLN A 117 5.23 -9.30 -4.86
N ALA A 118 4.74 -8.39 -4.05
CA ALA A 118 5.20 -6.99 -4.05
C ALA A 118 6.70 -6.89 -3.78
N ILE A 119 7.19 -7.60 -2.78
CA ILE A 119 8.62 -7.61 -2.42
C ILE A 119 9.46 -8.18 -3.55
N THR A 120 9.03 -9.29 -4.14
CA THR A 120 9.73 -9.93 -5.26
C THR A 120 9.81 -9.00 -6.48
N ASP A 121 8.71 -8.36 -6.84
CA ASP A 121 8.66 -7.46 -8.01
C ASP A 121 9.56 -6.24 -7.83
N ILE A 122 9.58 -5.66 -6.64
CA ILE A 122 10.45 -4.52 -6.33
C ILE A 122 11.91 -4.93 -6.26
N GLN A 123 12.22 -6.08 -5.69
CA GLN A 123 13.55 -6.65 -5.67
C GLN A 123 14.09 -6.86 -7.09
N PHE A 124 13.28 -7.43 -7.96
CA PHE A 124 13.61 -7.66 -9.36
C PHE A 124 13.82 -6.35 -10.12
N SER A 125 12.95 -5.38 -9.92
CA SER A 125 12.99 -4.07 -10.60
C SER A 125 14.15 -3.19 -10.14
N SER A 126 14.46 -3.18 -8.85
CA SER A 126 15.51 -2.32 -8.28
C SER A 126 16.91 -2.96 -8.23
N GLY A 127 16.99 -4.29 -8.27
CA GLY A 127 18.23 -5.03 -8.06
C GLY A 127 18.77 -4.96 -6.62
N LEU A 128 17.97 -4.50 -5.67
CA LEU A 128 18.33 -4.32 -4.27
C LEU A 128 17.69 -5.41 -3.41
N SER A 129 18.31 -5.70 -2.27
CA SER A 129 17.64 -6.49 -1.21
C SER A 129 16.56 -5.64 -0.55
N ILE A 130 15.37 -6.20 -0.34
CA ILE A 130 14.24 -5.47 0.21
C ILE A 130 14.00 -5.87 1.67
N GLU A 131 13.96 -4.87 2.55
CA GLU A 131 13.51 -5.01 3.93
C GLU A 131 12.18 -4.29 4.10
N SER A 132 11.17 -5.02 4.56
CA SER A 132 9.83 -4.47 4.76
C SER A 132 9.66 -3.97 6.19
N ILE A 133 9.02 -2.81 6.30
CA ILE A 133 8.56 -2.23 7.56
C ILE A 133 7.05 -2.03 7.44
N LEU A 134 6.32 -2.41 8.48
CA LEU A 134 4.86 -2.35 8.48
C LEU A 134 4.37 -0.96 8.87
N VAL A 135 3.36 -0.46 8.18
CA VAL A 135 2.70 0.81 8.46
C VAL A 135 1.18 0.66 8.35
N GLU A 136 0.44 1.64 8.87
CA GLU A 136 -1.00 1.69 8.72
C GLU A 136 -1.38 1.91 7.25
N ASP A 137 -2.33 1.12 6.73
CA ASP A 137 -2.69 1.12 5.30
C ASP A 137 -3.24 2.46 4.81
N ASP A 138 -4.08 3.12 5.59
CA ASP A 138 -4.65 4.43 5.26
C ASP A 138 -3.56 5.50 5.14
N LYS A 139 -2.62 5.53 6.06
CA LYS A 139 -1.47 6.44 6.02
C LYS A 139 -0.51 6.11 4.88
N LEU A 140 -0.35 4.83 4.56
CA LEU A 140 0.47 4.39 3.43
C LEU A 140 -0.09 4.89 2.09
N GLY A 141 -1.38 4.74 1.87
CA GLY A 141 -2.05 5.25 0.67
C GLY A 141 -1.85 6.75 0.49
N ASP A 142 -2.09 7.53 1.54
CA ASP A 142 -1.88 8.99 1.53
C ASP A 142 -0.42 9.37 1.27
N ALA A 143 0.52 8.64 1.84
CA ALA A 143 1.95 8.90 1.66
C ALA A 143 2.41 8.61 0.23
N ILE A 144 1.92 7.54 -0.38
CA ILE A 144 2.20 7.21 -1.79
C ILE A 144 1.66 8.31 -2.70
N ASP A 145 0.43 8.74 -2.51
CA ASP A 145 -0.17 9.82 -3.28
C ASP A 145 0.65 11.12 -3.17
N LYS A 146 1.00 11.51 -1.97
CA LYS A 146 1.81 12.73 -1.74
C LYS A 146 3.20 12.64 -2.34
N LEU A 147 3.84 11.47 -2.29
CA LEU A 147 5.19 11.29 -2.82
C LEU A 147 5.22 11.43 -4.35
N TYR A 148 4.29 10.79 -5.05
CA TYR A 148 4.28 10.73 -6.50
C TYR A 148 3.49 11.88 -7.14
N ASP A 149 2.43 12.39 -6.51
CA ASP A 149 1.65 13.53 -7.01
C ASP A 149 2.44 14.84 -6.93
N SER A 150 3.27 15.04 -5.92
CA SER A 150 4.11 16.24 -5.82
C SER A 150 5.13 16.35 -6.95
N GLY A 151 5.43 15.26 -7.65
CA GLY A 151 6.26 15.28 -8.88
C GLY A 151 5.48 15.72 -10.13
N THR A 152 4.18 15.50 -10.15
CA THR A 152 3.31 15.82 -11.29
C THR A 152 2.88 17.29 -11.27
N THR A 153 2.65 17.85 -10.10
CA THR A 153 2.22 19.26 -9.95
C THR A 153 3.28 20.25 -10.47
N GLY A 154 4.56 19.86 -10.44
CA GLY A 154 5.64 20.68 -10.99
C GLY A 154 5.68 20.69 -12.53
N LEU A 155 5.17 19.66 -13.18
CA LEU A 155 5.15 19.53 -14.64
C LEU A 155 3.83 20.02 -15.24
N GLU A 156 2.71 19.88 -14.55
CA GLU A 156 1.42 20.42 -15.00
C GLU A 156 1.39 21.95 -14.92
N GLY A 157 2.12 22.55 -13.99
CA GLY A 157 2.30 24.00 -13.91
C GLY A 157 3.17 24.59 -15.03
N LEU A 158 3.95 23.76 -15.72
CA LEU A 158 4.78 24.17 -16.86
C LEU A 158 4.12 23.84 -18.21
N GLY A 159 3.09 23.03 -18.23
CA GLY A 159 2.37 22.64 -19.44
C GLY A 159 1.33 23.66 -19.90
N GLU A 160 0.94 24.58 -19.05
CA GLU A 160 0.01 25.65 -19.36
C GLU A 160 0.71 27.00 -19.37
N VAL A 161 1.81 27.07 -20.11
CA VAL A 161 2.21 28.35 -20.70
C VAL A 161 1.29 28.52 -21.88
N ASP A 162 0.25 29.29 -21.66
CA ASP A 162 -0.59 29.82 -22.74
C ASP A 162 0.30 30.55 -23.73
N LEU A 163 0.71 29.86 -24.79
CA LEU A 163 1.36 30.45 -25.95
C LEU A 163 0.35 31.15 -26.88
N GLY A 164 -0.90 31.30 -26.43
CA GLY A 164 -1.96 31.98 -27.17
C GLY A 164 -1.90 33.50 -27.12
N GLY A 165 -0.88 34.08 -26.52
CA GLY A 165 -0.76 35.54 -26.36
C GLY A 165 0.45 36.18 -26.99
N VAL A 166 1.13 35.52 -27.91
CA VAL A 166 2.15 36.20 -28.73
C VAL A 166 1.49 36.69 -30.01
N ASP A 167 0.86 37.85 -29.92
CA ASP A 167 0.62 38.64 -31.09
C ASP A 167 1.98 39.02 -31.67
N VAL A 168 2.41 38.27 -32.65
CA VAL A 168 3.48 38.69 -33.51
C VAL A 168 2.88 39.73 -34.48
N GLU A 169 2.80 40.98 -34.06
CA GLU A 169 2.66 42.05 -35.03
C GLU A 169 3.93 42.07 -35.89
N THR A 170 3.84 41.40 -37.03
CA THR A 170 4.75 41.65 -38.13
C THR A 170 4.33 42.97 -38.76
N VAL A 171 5.08 43.95 -38.48
CA VAL A 171 5.06 45.20 -39.27
C VAL A 171 5.84 44.97 -40.54
#